data_2e215e9f6892d1cdaf9ce5250b599fee
#
_entry.id   2e215e9f6892d1cdaf9ce5250b599fee
#
_cell.length_a   1.000
_cell.length_b   1.000
_cell.length_c   1.000
_cell.angle_alpha   90.00
_cell.angle_beta   90.00
_cell.angle_gamma   90.00
#
_symmetry.space_group_name_H-M   'P 1'
#
loop_
_entity.id
_entity.type
_entity.pdbx_description
1 polymer ?
#
loop_
_entity_poly.entity_id
_entity_poly.type
_entity_poly.pdbx_seq_one_letter_code
_entity_poly.pdbx_strand_id
1 'polypeptide(L)'
;MNDFKYLITGLLSFLSLSWCTPAMAEFTCNIDFGYGLAVNDTQVRVMEKSRTLVQINNQDQLFIAGRWQELTPEQAVWLREYSDGLHYVVPKMIILATEGVDLAIDTIEHVYLGLVGSDHDSYARLNTAMKRVQARVKDKFRHASNHYFIGPGSLESVDDFV
;
A
#
# COMPACT_ATOMS: atom_id res chain seq x y z
N MET A 1 -6.58 43.74 -51.20
CA MET A 1 -6.82 42.30 -51.39
C MET A 1 -5.78 41.43 -50.69
N ASN A 2 -4.76 42.04 -50.05
CA ASN A 2 -3.70 41.32 -49.30
C ASN A 2 -4.02 41.19 -47.80
N ASP A 3 -4.76 42.11 -47.21
CA ASP A 3 -5.03 42.13 -45.76
C ASP A 3 -5.98 41.00 -45.31
N PHE A 4 -6.82 40.51 -46.22
CA PHE A 4 -7.73 39.40 -45.94
C PHE A 4 -7.01 38.02 -45.80
N LYS A 5 -5.85 37.85 -46.47
CA LYS A 5 -5.06 36.63 -46.40
C LYS A 5 -4.35 36.50 -45.06
N TYR A 6 -3.90 37.60 -44.48
CA TYR A 6 -3.23 37.57 -43.15
C TYR A 6 -4.22 37.31 -42.00
N LEU A 7 -5.48 37.74 -42.18
CA LEU A 7 -6.53 37.50 -41.18
C LEU A 7 -6.94 36.02 -41.12
N ILE A 8 -6.98 35.34 -42.28
CA ILE A 8 -7.27 33.89 -42.32
C ILE A 8 -6.11 33.06 -41.81
N THR A 9 -4.86 33.46 -42.08
CA THR A 9 -3.67 32.73 -41.58
C THR A 9 -3.51 32.87 -40.04
N GLY A 10 -3.86 34.02 -39.46
CA GLY A 10 -3.87 34.24 -38.02
C GLY A 10 -4.96 33.43 -37.31
N LEU A 11 -6.11 33.24 -37.93
CA LEU A 11 -7.22 32.50 -37.33
C LEU A 11 -6.99 30.98 -37.35
N LEU A 12 -6.28 30.45 -38.36
CA LEU A 12 -5.92 29.04 -38.42
C LEU A 12 -4.82 28.66 -37.41
N SER A 13 -3.94 29.60 -37.05
CA SER A 13 -2.88 29.35 -36.03
C SER A 13 -3.43 29.26 -34.60
N PHE A 14 -4.58 29.85 -34.31
CA PHE A 14 -5.19 29.80 -32.97
C PHE A 14 -6.00 28.54 -32.71
N LEU A 15 -6.41 27.81 -33.76
CA LEU A 15 -7.21 26.58 -33.62
C LEU A 15 -6.39 25.34 -33.28
N SER A 16 -5.07 25.38 -33.38
CA SER A 16 -4.20 24.21 -33.13
C SER A 16 -3.73 24.05 -31.69
N LEU A 17 -4.06 25.00 -30.76
CA LEU A 17 -3.62 24.94 -29.35
C LEU A 17 -4.60 24.27 -28.37
N SER A 18 -5.74 23.75 -28.85
CA SER A 18 -6.81 23.30 -27.93
C SER A 18 -6.91 21.80 -27.74
N TRP A 19 -5.89 21.00 -28.13
CA TRP A 19 -5.91 19.56 -27.91
C TRP A 19 -4.82 19.11 -26.94
N CYS A 20 -4.72 19.82 -25.81
CA CYS A 20 -4.06 19.26 -24.63
C CYS A 20 -5.09 18.40 -23.90
N THR A 21 -5.27 17.14 -24.29
CA THR A 21 -5.97 16.16 -23.45
C THR A 21 -5.17 15.98 -22.19
N PRO A 22 -5.75 16.16 -20.98
CA PRO A 22 -5.05 15.80 -19.76
C PRO A 22 -4.76 14.30 -19.82
N ALA A 23 -3.47 13.94 -19.88
CA ALA A 23 -3.04 12.57 -19.68
C ALA A 23 -3.32 12.23 -18.21
N MET A 24 -4.46 11.63 -17.94
CA MET A 24 -4.72 10.98 -16.64
C MET A 24 -3.81 9.75 -16.60
N ALA A 25 -2.66 9.89 -15.95
CA ALA A 25 -1.86 8.75 -15.60
C ALA A 25 -2.58 7.99 -14.49
N GLU A 26 -3.36 7.00 -14.89
CA GLU A 26 -3.97 6.06 -13.96
C GLU A 26 -2.84 5.13 -13.46
N PHE A 27 -2.27 5.47 -12.29
CA PHE A 27 -1.32 4.62 -11.60
C PHE A 27 -2.08 3.48 -10.93
N THR A 28 -2.42 2.45 -11.67
CA THR A 28 -2.86 1.17 -11.11
C THR A 28 -1.63 0.33 -10.75
N CYS A 29 -1.08 0.52 -9.55
CA CYS A 29 -0.15 -0.44 -8.97
C CYS A 29 -0.96 -1.61 -8.41
N ASN A 30 -1.18 -2.64 -9.22
CA ASN A 30 -1.80 -3.88 -8.76
C ASN A 30 -0.69 -4.82 -8.28
N ILE A 31 -0.36 -4.78 -6.99
CA ILE A 31 0.58 -5.70 -6.35
C ILE A 31 -0.26 -6.79 -5.68
N ASP A 32 -0.43 -7.92 -6.38
CA ASP A 32 -1.04 -9.11 -5.79
C ASP A 32 -0.03 -9.80 -4.85
N PHE A 33 -0.23 -9.63 -3.57
CA PHE A 33 0.56 -10.29 -2.53
C PHE A 33 -0.22 -11.47 -1.96
N GLY A 34 -0.19 -12.60 -2.69
CA GLY A 34 -0.94 -13.83 -2.34
C GLY A 34 -0.48 -14.54 -1.06
N TYR A 35 0.60 -14.10 -0.44
CA TYR A 35 1.22 -14.74 0.73
C TYR A 35 1.14 -13.85 1.97
N GLY A 36 1.15 -14.48 3.15
CA GLY A 36 1.38 -13.78 4.41
C GLY A 36 2.89 -13.65 4.69
N LEU A 37 3.29 -12.50 5.21
CA LEU A 37 4.66 -12.25 5.66
C LEU A 37 4.66 -11.97 7.16
N ALA A 38 5.41 -12.78 7.92
CA ALA A 38 5.61 -12.55 9.35
C ALA A 38 7.09 -12.28 9.64
N VAL A 39 7.36 -11.22 10.37
CA VAL A 39 8.72 -10.79 10.76
C VAL A 39 8.75 -10.57 12.26
N ASN A 40 9.77 -11.10 12.91
CA ASN A 40 10.13 -10.76 14.28
C ASN A 40 11.65 -10.56 14.38
N ASP A 41 12.19 -10.32 15.57
CA ASP A 41 13.62 -9.98 15.75
C ASP A 41 14.60 -10.99 15.14
N THR A 42 14.22 -12.24 15.02
CA THR A 42 15.11 -13.34 14.62
C THR A 42 14.63 -14.13 13.40
N GLN A 43 13.42 -13.88 12.96
CA GLN A 43 12.80 -14.71 11.93
C GLN A 43 12.02 -13.89 10.92
N VAL A 44 12.12 -14.32 9.65
CA VAL A 44 11.22 -13.93 8.58
C VAL A 44 10.52 -15.19 8.08
N ARG A 45 9.19 -15.16 7.95
CA ARG A 45 8.39 -16.27 7.44
C ARG A 45 7.46 -15.82 6.34
N VAL A 46 7.52 -16.52 5.20
CA VAL A 46 6.53 -16.40 4.13
C VAL A 46 5.54 -17.55 4.29
N MET A 47 4.26 -17.21 4.35
CA MET A 47 3.21 -18.16 4.67
C MET A 47 2.11 -18.17 3.61
N GLU A 48 1.65 -19.37 3.26
CA GLU A 48 0.43 -19.56 2.48
C GLU A 48 -0.67 -20.10 3.42
N LYS A 49 -1.72 -19.33 3.61
CA LYS A 49 -2.73 -19.60 4.64
C LYS A 49 -2.06 -19.73 6.02
N SER A 50 -2.03 -20.93 6.61
CA SER A 50 -1.38 -21.18 7.90
C SER A 50 -0.07 -21.96 7.79
N ARG A 51 0.41 -22.23 6.57
CA ARG A 51 1.61 -23.04 6.33
C ARG A 51 2.80 -22.14 6.00
N THR A 52 3.90 -22.29 6.71
CA THR A 52 5.17 -21.64 6.38
C THR A 52 5.79 -22.31 5.15
N LEU A 53 6.00 -21.54 4.09
CA LEU A 53 6.68 -21.98 2.87
C LEU A 53 8.17 -21.71 2.93
N VAL A 54 8.54 -20.50 3.36
CA VAL A 54 9.93 -20.07 3.50
C VAL A 54 10.11 -19.51 4.90
N GLN A 55 11.24 -19.84 5.51
CA GLN A 55 11.64 -19.31 6.81
C GLN A 55 13.12 -18.97 6.78
N ILE A 56 13.45 -17.78 7.24
CA ILE A 56 14.82 -17.33 7.46
C ILE A 56 14.99 -17.15 8.96
N ASN A 57 15.97 -17.84 9.55
CA ASN A 57 16.33 -17.68 10.96
C ASN A 57 17.67 -16.99 11.08
N ASN A 58 17.77 -16.07 12.04
CA ASN A 58 19.03 -15.38 12.38
C ASN A 58 19.76 -14.81 11.16
N GLN A 59 19.02 -14.45 10.10
CA GLN A 59 19.51 -13.83 8.85
C GLN A 59 20.37 -14.73 7.94
N ASP A 60 20.74 -15.93 8.36
CA ASP A 60 21.68 -16.80 7.65
C ASP A 60 21.18 -18.24 7.39
N GLN A 61 20.11 -18.66 8.06
CA GLN A 61 19.56 -20.00 7.95
C GLN A 61 18.27 -19.98 7.11
N LEU A 62 18.33 -20.56 5.93
CA LEU A 62 17.18 -20.66 5.03
C LEU A 62 16.51 -22.03 5.10
N PHE A 63 15.19 -22.04 5.30
CA PHE A 63 14.36 -23.22 5.22
C PHE A 63 13.29 -23.03 4.14
N ILE A 64 13.14 -24.00 3.25
CA ILE A 64 12.07 -24.06 2.24
C ILE A 64 11.23 -25.31 2.48
N ALA A 65 9.93 -25.13 2.68
CA ALA A 65 9.01 -26.20 3.03
C ALA A 65 9.50 -27.07 4.21
N GLY A 66 10.08 -26.42 5.22
CA GLY A 66 10.64 -27.05 6.42
C GLY A 66 11.99 -27.73 6.23
N ARG A 67 12.61 -27.69 5.03
CA ARG A 67 13.92 -28.26 4.78
C ARG A 67 14.99 -27.18 4.78
N TRP A 68 16.03 -27.40 5.56
CA TRP A 68 17.21 -26.53 5.55
C TRP A 68 17.88 -26.54 4.18
N GLN A 69 18.33 -25.38 3.75
CA GLN A 69 19.04 -25.19 2.48
C GLN A 69 20.49 -24.81 2.77
N GLU A 70 21.39 -25.58 2.19
CA GLU A 70 22.81 -25.23 2.17
C GLU A 70 23.04 -24.10 1.16
N LEU A 71 23.67 -23.03 1.60
CA LEU A 71 23.90 -21.84 0.78
C LEU A 71 25.38 -21.71 0.44
N THR A 72 25.65 -21.25 -0.79
CA THR A 72 27.01 -20.78 -1.11
C THR A 72 27.33 -19.51 -0.34
N PRO A 73 28.61 -19.14 -0.19
CA PRO A 73 28.99 -17.90 0.51
C PRO A 73 28.32 -16.64 -0.08
N GLU A 74 28.17 -16.59 -1.41
CA GLU A 74 27.49 -15.48 -2.09
C GLU A 74 25.99 -15.45 -1.78
N GLN A 75 25.31 -16.60 -1.81
CA GLN A 75 23.89 -16.71 -1.46
C GLN A 75 23.64 -16.33 0.02
N ALA A 76 24.55 -16.69 0.91
CA ALA A 76 24.45 -16.31 2.31
C ALA A 76 24.53 -14.79 2.52
N VAL A 77 25.35 -14.08 1.71
CA VAL A 77 25.39 -12.61 1.74
C VAL A 77 24.06 -12.04 1.27
N TRP A 78 23.53 -12.49 0.14
CA TRP A 78 22.24 -12.01 -0.39
C TRP A 78 21.07 -12.31 0.56
N LEU A 79 21.08 -13.48 1.19
CA LEU A 79 20.04 -13.83 2.16
C LEU A 79 20.05 -12.86 3.36
N ARG A 80 21.25 -12.51 3.85
CA ARG A 80 21.40 -11.56 4.96
C ARG A 80 20.91 -10.17 4.57
N GLU A 81 21.36 -9.65 3.43
CA GLU A 81 20.91 -8.35 2.92
C GLU A 81 19.39 -8.30 2.73
N TYR A 82 18.81 -9.36 2.19
CA TYR A 82 17.36 -9.48 2.02
C TYR A 82 16.63 -9.52 3.37
N SER A 83 17.12 -10.31 4.31
CA SER A 83 16.57 -10.42 5.66
C SER A 83 16.64 -9.09 6.40
N ASP A 84 17.78 -8.39 6.34
CA ASP A 84 17.96 -7.06 6.94
C ASP A 84 16.98 -6.05 6.33
N GLY A 85 16.83 -6.08 5.01
CA GLY A 85 15.85 -5.25 4.31
C GLY A 85 14.43 -5.49 4.80
N LEU A 86 14.01 -6.73 4.99
CA LEU A 86 12.69 -7.07 5.51
C LEU A 86 12.49 -6.63 6.97
N HIS A 87 13.49 -6.84 7.83
CA HIS A 87 13.44 -6.37 9.21
C HIS A 87 13.37 -4.85 9.33
N TYR A 88 13.93 -4.13 8.36
CA TYR A 88 13.85 -2.67 8.32
C TYR A 88 12.52 -2.17 7.73
N VAL A 89 12.06 -2.75 6.62
CA VAL A 89 10.92 -2.22 5.85
C VAL A 89 9.57 -2.64 6.45
N VAL A 90 9.42 -3.92 6.83
CA VAL A 90 8.13 -4.48 7.26
C VAL A 90 7.55 -3.77 8.48
N PRO A 91 8.28 -3.53 9.57
CA PRO A 91 7.75 -2.78 10.69
C PRO A 91 7.28 -1.38 10.31
N LYS A 92 8.06 -0.67 9.48
CA LYS A 92 7.74 0.69 9.05
C LYS A 92 6.50 0.73 8.17
N MET A 93 6.34 -0.22 7.25
CA MET A 93 5.13 -0.31 6.43
C MET A 93 3.87 -0.53 7.28
N ILE A 94 3.94 -1.40 8.27
CA ILE A 94 2.81 -1.70 9.15
C ILE A 94 2.43 -0.48 9.98
N ILE A 95 3.41 0.18 10.58
CA ILE A 95 3.18 1.40 11.36
C ILE A 95 2.58 2.50 10.45
N LEU A 96 3.18 2.73 9.28
CA LEU A 96 2.68 3.72 8.33
C LEU A 96 1.24 3.43 7.88
N ALA A 97 0.91 2.17 7.60
CA ALA A 97 -0.43 1.78 7.19
C ALA A 97 -1.46 1.96 8.31
N THR A 98 -1.14 1.58 9.54
CA THR A 98 -2.07 1.67 10.68
C THR A 98 -2.24 3.09 11.19
N GLU A 99 -1.15 3.82 11.41
CA GLU A 99 -1.19 5.21 11.87
C GLU A 99 -1.73 6.15 10.78
N GLY A 100 -1.38 5.90 9.52
CA GLY A 100 -1.88 6.68 8.38
C GLY A 100 -3.40 6.58 8.23
N VAL A 101 -3.97 5.39 8.43
CA VAL A 101 -5.43 5.21 8.42
C VAL A 101 -6.09 5.88 9.62
N ASP A 102 -5.53 5.76 10.81
CA ASP A 102 -6.06 6.41 12.01
C ASP A 102 -6.07 7.95 11.81
N LEU A 103 -4.98 8.53 11.31
CA LEU A 103 -4.91 9.96 10.99
C LEU A 103 -5.90 10.39 9.90
N ALA A 104 -6.08 9.59 8.85
CA ALA A 104 -7.05 9.87 7.80
C ALA A 104 -8.49 9.87 8.33
N ILE A 105 -8.82 8.92 9.18
CA ILE A 105 -10.14 8.84 9.85
C ILE A 105 -10.38 10.06 10.72
N ASP A 106 -9.44 10.45 11.56
CA ASP A 106 -9.54 11.64 12.42
C ASP A 106 -9.72 12.91 11.59
N THR A 107 -8.99 13.02 10.47
CA THR A 107 -9.10 14.15 9.54
C THR A 107 -10.50 14.22 8.91
N ILE A 108 -11.01 13.11 8.41
CA ILE A 108 -12.36 13.04 7.80
C ILE A 108 -13.41 13.40 8.85
N GLU A 109 -13.30 12.89 10.06
CA GLU A 109 -14.21 13.19 11.14
C GLU A 109 -14.22 14.68 11.49
N HIS A 110 -13.07 15.30 11.65
CA HIS A 110 -12.96 16.74 11.94
C HIS A 110 -13.56 17.60 10.83
N VAL A 111 -13.26 17.29 9.56
CA VAL A 111 -13.83 18.02 8.42
C VAL A 111 -15.35 17.85 8.37
N TYR A 112 -15.84 16.63 8.57
CA TYR A 112 -17.28 16.37 8.57
C TYR A 112 -18.01 17.14 9.69
N LEU A 113 -17.50 17.07 10.91
CA LEU A 113 -18.09 17.79 12.07
C LEU A 113 -18.06 19.30 11.85
N GLY A 114 -17.02 19.84 11.24
CA GLY A 114 -16.92 21.27 10.92
C GLY A 114 -17.90 21.74 9.83
N LEU A 115 -18.25 20.89 8.88
CA LEU A 115 -19.14 21.25 7.77
C LEU A 115 -20.62 20.90 8.01
N VAL A 116 -20.89 19.79 8.67
CA VAL A 116 -22.24 19.20 8.76
C VAL A 116 -22.76 19.19 10.21
N GLY A 117 -21.87 19.04 11.17
CA GLY A 117 -22.21 18.90 12.60
C GLY A 117 -22.43 17.43 13.02
N SER A 118 -22.48 17.21 14.33
CA SER A 118 -22.64 15.90 14.95
C SER A 118 -24.06 15.34 14.92
N ASP A 119 -25.06 16.23 14.78
CA ASP A 119 -26.47 15.87 14.95
C ASP A 119 -27.13 15.34 13.66
N HIS A 120 -26.39 15.26 12.58
CA HIS A 120 -26.92 14.79 11.31
C HIS A 120 -26.87 13.26 11.21
N ASP A 121 -27.98 12.63 10.75
CA ASP A 121 -28.11 11.17 10.64
C ASP A 121 -26.98 10.50 9.81
N SER A 122 -26.37 11.23 8.87
CA SER A 122 -25.25 10.72 8.07
C SER A 122 -23.95 10.53 8.88
N TYR A 123 -23.80 11.19 10.03
CA TYR A 123 -22.62 10.99 10.89
C TYR A 123 -22.49 9.55 11.39
N ALA A 124 -23.59 8.94 11.80
CA ALA A 124 -23.58 7.54 12.25
C ALA A 124 -23.17 6.57 11.15
N ARG A 125 -23.58 6.84 9.90
CA ARG A 125 -23.18 6.06 8.71
C ARG A 125 -21.71 6.24 8.38
N LEU A 126 -21.23 7.48 8.40
CA LEU A 126 -19.81 7.80 8.19
C LEU A 126 -18.92 7.09 9.22
N ASN A 127 -19.24 7.24 10.51
CA ASN A 127 -18.50 6.59 11.60
C ASN A 127 -18.47 5.07 11.44
N THR A 128 -19.60 4.46 11.04
CA THR A 128 -19.65 3.03 10.78
C THR A 128 -18.74 2.61 9.61
N ALA A 129 -18.71 3.40 8.53
CA ALA A 129 -17.82 3.15 7.40
C ALA A 129 -16.34 3.27 7.79
N MET A 130 -15.97 4.33 8.50
CA MET A 130 -14.59 4.56 8.99
C MET A 130 -14.11 3.40 9.88
N LYS A 131 -14.95 2.95 10.83
CA LYS A 131 -14.62 1.79 11.68
C LYS A 131 -14.43 0.50 10.91
N ARG A 132 -15.17 0.29 9.81
CA ARG A 132 -14.96 -0.88 8.94
C ARG A 132 -13.62 -0.82 8.23
N VAL A 133 -13.26 0.33 7.69
CA VAL A 133 -11.94 0.53 7.04
C VAL A 133 -10.82 0.28 8.04
N GLN A 134 -10.89 0.91 9.22
CA GLN A 134 -9.90 0.74 10.28
C GLN A 134 -9.74 -0.74 10.69
N ALA A 135 -10.86 -1.45 10.87
CA ALA A 135 -10.84 -2.86 11.24
C ALA A 135 -10.17 -3.72 10.16
N ARG A 136 -10.46 -3.47 8.86
CA ARG A 136 -9.84 -4.18 7.74
C ARG A 136 -8.34 -3.95 7.67
N VAL A 137 -7.89 -2.70 7.81
CA VAL A 137 -6.46 -2.39 7.81
C VAL A 137 -5.76 -3.06 8.99
N LYS A 138 -6.32 -2.97 10.19
CA LYS A 138 -5.76 -3.65 11.39
C LYS A 138 -5.76 -5.17 11.30
N ASP A 139 -6.65 -5.78 10.52
CA ASP A 139 -6.63 -7.22 10.25
C ASP A 139 -5.53 -7.62 9.26
N LYS A 140 -5.31 -6.81 8.24
CA LYS A 140 -4.27 -7.04 7.22
C LYS A 140 -2.85 -6.73 7.72
N PHE A 141 -2.71 -5.67 8.49
CA PHE A 141 -1.44 -5.19 9.05
C PHE A 141 -1.45 -5.34 10.58
N ARG A 142 -0.92 -6.44 11.06
CA ARG A 142 -0.93 -6.74 12.50
C ARG A 142 0.46 -6.64 13.10
N HIS A 143 0.54 -6.04 14.27
CA HIS A 143 1.75 -6.06 15.08
C HIS A 143 1.41 -6.27 16.56
N ALA A 144 2.31 -6.94 17.27
CA ALA A 144 2.27 -7.09 18.71
C ALA A 144 3.72 -7.15 19.22
N SER A 145 4.12 -6.14 19.98
CA SER A 145 5.52 -5.96 20.39
C SER A 145 6.46 -5.93 19.17
N ASN A 146 7.34 -6.93 19.04
CA ASN A 146 8.31 -7.11 17.97
C ASN A 146 7.87 -8.12 16.89
N HIS A 147 6.58 -8.49 16.86
CA HIS A 147 6.01 -9.39 15.86
C HIS A 147 5.15 -8.60 14.89
N TYR A 148 5.50 -8.64 13.62
CA TYR A 148 4.85 -7.94 12.54
C TYR A 148 4.29 -8.93 11.54
N PHE A 149 3.05 -8.70 11.07
CA PHE A 149 2.41 -9.56 10.10
C PHE A 149 1.70 -8.73 9.01
N ILE A 150 2.01 -9.05 7.77
CA ILE A 150 1.30 -8.54 6.58
C ILE A 150 0.52 -9.73 6.00
N GLY A 151 -0.80 -9.62 5.97
CA GLY A 151 -1.67 -10.66 5.42
C GLY A 151 -1.72 -10.67 3.89
N PRO A 152 -2.20 -11.76 3.28
CA PRO A 152 -2.49 -11.79 1.85
C PRO A 152 -3.47 -10.69 1.46
N GLY A 153 -3.30 -10.12 0.26
CA GLY A 153 -4.13 -9.03 -0.24
C GLY A 153 -3.98 -7.71 0.51
N SER A 154 -2.92 -7.53 1.32
CA SER A 154 -2.70 -6.27 2.07
C SER A 154 -2.35 -5.10 1.18
N LEU A 155 -1.83 -5.36 -0.02
CA LEU A 155 -1.39 -4.37 -1.00
C LEU A 155 -2.31 -4.30 -2.22
N GLU A 156 -3.46 -4.95 -2.19
CA GLU A 156 -4.49 -4.82 -3.21
C GLU A 156 -5.05 -3.40 -3.25
N SER A 157 -5.49 -2.96 -4.42
CA SER A 157 -5.99 -1.60 -4.62
C SER A 157 -7.22 -1.31 -3.74
N VAL A 158 -7.41 -0.03 -3.43
CA VAL A 158 -8.52 0.46 -2.58
C VAL A 158 -9.89 0.25 -3.23
N ASP A 159 -9.93 -0.03 -4.53
CA ASP A 159 -11.18 -0.22 -5.29
C ASP A 159 -12.03 -1.40 -4.77
N ASP A 160 -11.41 -2.38 -4.12
CA ASP A 160 -12.11 -3.49 -3.46
C ASP A 160 -12.72 -3.11 -2.09
N PHE A 161 -12.58 -1.86 -1.66
CA PHE A 161 -13.06 -1.40 -0.35
C PHE A 161 -14.42 -0.68 -0.38
N VAL A 162 -15.01 -0.43 -1.57
CA VAL A 162 -16.26 0.31 -1.74
C VAL A 162 -17.50 -0.60 -1.86
#